data_170d5be6d044b0b0443dd0f52f8fe9f2
#
_entry.id   170d5be6d044b0b0443dd0f52f8fe9f2
#
_cell.length_a   1.000
_cell.length_b   1.000
_cell.length_c   1.000
_cell.angle_alpha   90.00
_cell.angle_beta   90.00
_cell.angle_gamma   90.00
#
_symmetry.space_group_name_H-M   'P 1'
#
loop_
_entity.id
_entity.type
_entity.pdbx_description
1 polymer ?
#
loop_
_entity_poly.entity_id
_entity_poly.type
_entity_poly.pdbx_seq_one_letter_code
_entity_poly.pdbx_strand_id
1 'polypeptide(L)'
;MKKNIIYLILTLSMIFTVILPVSASEYYPVFDEPDLLTDSEETELIAKFENICAQKQMEVVVAAFETIGDYTPMEYADDFYDYNGYGYGENRDGLILIIVMDTSDWWISTRGSAITAFTDAGIDYIGEQIVPYLSDGDYYGAFNEFADQCAVFIDQANTGDPYDTHNLPKAPFDKGMAAVIALVAGLLIAAIYTASLKGQLKSVQAQRAAANYVKNGSMNVTNSRDFFLYRHVDRTEKSSSSDDKGGSSTHTSSSGATHGGGGGKF
;
A
#
# COMPACT_ATOMS: atom_id res chain seq x y z
N MET A 1 60.29 -43.23 -0.83
CA MET A 1 59.16 -43.09 0.12
C MET A 1 59.16 -41.71 0.86
N LYS A 2 60.24 -41.26 1.46
CA LYS A 2 60.26 -39.99 2.20
C LYS A 2 59.96 -38.73 1.34
N LYS A 3 60.40 -38.66 0.08
CA LYS A 3 60.07 -37.52 -0.82
C LYS A 3 58.58 -37.45 -1.19
N ASN A 4 57.91 -38.58 -1.38
CA ASN A 4 56.51 -38.59 -1.75
C ASN A 4 55.60 -38.18 -0.59
N ILE A 5 56.05 -38.46 0.66
CA ILE A 5 55.32 -38.04 1.85
C ILE A 5 55.43 -36.51 2.02
N ILE A 6 56.61 -35.91 1.73
CA ILE A 6 56.84 -34.47 1.77
C ILE A 6 55.92 -33.74 0.74
N TYR A 7 55.79 -34.29 -0.48
CA TYR A 7 54.89 -33.70 -1.48
C TYR A 7 53.43 -33.84 -1.10
N LEU A 8 53.04 -34.97 -0.47
CA LEU A 8 51.67 -35.15 0.04
C LEU A 8 51.33 -34.18 1.16
N ILE A 9 52.29 -33.90 2.09
CA ILE A 9 52.11 -32.93 3.13
C ILE A 9 52.08 -31.51 2.59
N LEU A 10 52.89 -31.22 1.56
CA LEU A 10 52.89 -29.88 0.93
C LEU A 10 51.61 -29.61 0.13
N THR A 11 51.06 -30.62 -0.57
CA THR A 11 49.76 -30.50 -1.27
C THR A 11 48.61 -30.44 -0.29
N LEU A 12 48.63 -31.16 0.82
CA LEU A 12 47.61 -31.10 1.87
C LEU A 12 47.64 -29.74 2.60
N SER A 13 48.83 -29.16 2.80
CA SER A 13 49.02 -27.82 3.36
C SER A 13 48.50 -26.71 2.43
N MET A 14 48.55 -26.93 1.11
CA MET A 14 48.06 -25.96 0.11
C MET A 14 46.52 -25.96 -0.02
N ILE A 15 45.86 -27.06 0.38
CA ILE A 15 44.40 -27.15 0.42
C ILE A 15 43.80 -26.49 1.68
N PHE A 16 44.65 -26.28 2.73
CA PHE A 16 44.20 -25.64 3.98
C PHE A 16 44.31 -24.11 3.95
N THR A 17 44.66 -23.50 2.81
CA THR A 17 44.72 -22.07 2.69
C THR A 17 43.39 -21.51 2.20
N VAL A 18 42.84 -20.68 3.04
CA VAL A 18 41.87 -19.64 2.73
C VAL A 18 40.42 -20.08 2.71
N ILE A 19 39.94 -20.57 3.86
CA ILE A 19 38.65 -20.08 4.31
C ILE A 19 38.96 -18.76 5.00
N LEU A 20 39.09 -17.69 4.21
CA LEU A 20 38.89 -16.36 4.78
C LEU A 20 37.45 -16.35 5.27
N PRO A 21 37.18 -15.96 6.52
CA PRO A 21 35.85 -15.54 6.84
C PRO A 21 35.55 -14.40 5.86
N VAL A 22 34.66 -14.63 4.90
CA VAL A 22 33.92 -13.53 4.32
C VAL A 22 33.32 -12.87 5.56
N SER A 23 33.80 -11.70 5.94
CA SER A 23 33.02 -10.82 6.81
C SER A 23 31.72 -10.63 6.06
N ALA A 24 30.72 -11.42 6.41
CA ALA A 24 29.35 -11.00 6.19
C ALA A 24 29.29 -9.62 6.82
N SER A 25 29.09 -8.58 6.06
CA SER A 25 28.63 -7.31 6.61
C SER A 25 27.47 -7.72 7.48
N GLU A 26 27.52 -7.32 8.75
CA GLU A 26 26.44 -7.61 9.69
C GLU A 26 25.18 -7.05 9.06
N TYR A 27 24.33 -7.93 8.55
CA TYR A 27 23.10 -7.60 7.85
C TYR A 27 22.07 -7.29 8.92
N TYR A 28 21.63 -6.05 8.97
CA TYR A 28 20.57 -5.61 9.86
C TYR A 28 19.37 -5.16 9.01
N PRO A 29 18.40 -6.06 8.73
CA PRO A 29 17.23 -5.70 7.92
C PRO A 29 16.24 -4.81 8.65
N VAL A 30 16.43 -4.59 9.94
CA VAL A 30 15.62 -3.71 10.78
C VAL A 30 16.54 -2.71 11.46
N PHE A 31 16.31 -1.43 11.23
CA PHE A 31 16.99 -0.32 11.89
C PHE A 31 15.96 0.55 12.61
N ASP A 32 16.01 0.59 13.92
CA ASP A 32 15.05 1.30 14.78
C ASP A 32 15.77 2.29 15.70
N GLU A 33 16.06 3.50 15.20
CA GLU A 33 16.72 4.56 15.99
C GLU A 33 15.83 5.07 17.12
N PRO A 34 14.51 5.27 16.93
CA PRO A 34 13.63 5.79 17.98
C PRO A 34 13.22 4.77 19.04
N ASP A 35 13.64 3.50 18.93
CA ASP A 35 13.27 2.41 19.85
C ASP A 35 11.74 2.18 19.90
N LEU A 36 11.12 2.06 18.72
CA LEU A 36 9.67 1.88 18.55
C LEU A 36 9.22 0.43 18.78
N LEU A 37 10.15 -0.50 18.56
CA LEU A 37 9.92 -1.93 18.64
C LEU A 37 10.46 -2.50 19.95
N THR A 38 9.84 -3.53 20.47
CA THR A 38 10.43 -4.34 21.54
C THR A 38 11.49 -5.27 20.97
N ASP A 39 12.47 -5.71 21.80
CA ASP A 39 13.53 -6.66 21.40
C ASP A 39 12.96 -7.95 20.75
N SER A 40 11.76 -8.39 21.20
CA SER A 40 11.08 -9.58 20.65
C SER A 40 10.54 -9.31 19.25
N GLU A 41 9.89 -8.18 19.04
CA GLU A 41 9.32 -7.76 17.76
C GLU A 41 10.41 -7.53 16.73
N GLU A 42 11.51 -6.89 17.13
CA GLU A 42 12.67 -6.70 16.27
C GLU A 42 13.26 -8.04 15.84
N THR A 43 13.45 -8.98 16.78
CA THR A 43 13.96 -10.33 16.49
C THR A 43 13.05 -11.08 15.51
N GLU A 44 11.73 -10.98 15.68
CA GLU A 44 10.76 -11.63 14.80
C GLU A 44 10.78 -11.03 13.39
N LEU A 45 10.84 -9.72 13.28
CA LEU A 45 10.94 -9.01 11.98
C LEU A 45 12.24 -9.34 11.26
N ILE A 46 13.38 -9.33 11.96
CA ILE A 46 14.68 -9.72 11.40
C ILE A 46 14.59 -11.12 10.79
N ALA A 47 14.09 -12.10 11.55
CA ALA A 47 13.96 -13.47 11.06
C ALA A 47 13.02 -13.55 9.83
N LYS A 48 11.96 -12.75 9.80
CA LYS A 48 11.02 -12.68 8.67
C LYS A 48 11.68 -12.11 7.41
N PHE A 49 12.40 -11.00 7.53
CA PHE A 49 13.10 -10.36 6.41
C PHE A 49 14.25 -11.23 5.88
N GLU A 50 15.03 -11.84 6.76
CA GLU A 50 16.07 -12.81 6.38
C GLU A 50 15.49 -13.99 5.59
N ASN A 51 14.35 -14.51 6.02
CA ASN A 51 13.65 -15.59 5.32
C ASN A 51 13.17 -15.17 3.93
N ILE A 52 12.62 -13.95 3.79
CA ILE A 52 12.22 -13.39 2.50
C ILE A 52 13.45 -13.26 1.60
N CYS A 53 14.55 -12.68 2.09
CA CYS A 53 15.78 -12.50 1.34
C CYS A 53 16.33 -13.86 0.86
N ALA A 54 16.38 -14.86 1.73
CA ALA A 54 16.89 -16.19 1.39
C ALA A 54 16.03 -16.92 0.34
N GLN A 55 14.71 -16.77 0.40
CA GLN A 55 13.79 -17.45 -0.50
C GLN A 55 13.60 -16.73 -1.82
N LYS A 56 13.60 -15.40 -1.81
CA LYS A 56 13.21 -14.57 -2.95
C LYS A 56 14.40 -13.95 -3.67
N GLN A 57 15.61 -14.03 -3.11
CA GLN A 57 16.83 -13.42 -3.64
C GLN A 57 16.68 -11.91 -3.86
N MET A 58 15.95 -11.28 -2.96
CA MET A 58 15.70 -9.85 -2.93
C MET A 58 15.73 -9.38 -1.48
N GLU A 59 16.49 -8.35 -1.20
CA GLU A 59 16.65 -7.82 0.14
C GLU A 59 15.51 -6.87 0.49
N VAL A 60 14.93 -7.07 1.66
CA VAL A 60 13.85 -6.21 2.18
C VAL A 60 14.32 -5.64 3.52
N VAL A 61 14.29 -4.33 3.64
CA VAL A 61 14.80 -3.59 4.80
C VAL A 61 13.74 -2.63 5.30
N VAL A 62 13.68 -2.41 6.61
CA VAL A 62 12.93 -1.32 7.23
C VAL A 62 13.84 -0.49 8.10
N ALA A 63 13.63 0.84 8.10
CA ALA A 63 14.38 1.75 8.95
C ALA A 63 13.46 2.85 9.52
N ALA A 64 13.54 3.06 10.83
CA ALA A 64 12.85 4.13 11.53
C ALA A 64 13.86 5.17 12.02
N PHE A 65 13.53 6.45 11.82
CA PHE A 65 14.35 7.58 12.22
C PHE A 65 13.52 8.60 12.99
N GLU A 66 14.09 9.19 14.04
CA GLU A 66 13.45 10.32 14.71
C GLU A 66 13.40 11.53 13.76
N THR A 67 14.53 11.83 13.11
CA THR A 67 14.68 12.92 12.14
C THR A 67 15.73 12.60 11.08
N ILE A 68 15.58 13.15 9.89
CA ILE A 68 16.54 13.02 8.79
C ILE A 68 17.19 14.37 8.42
N GLY A 69 17.01 15.40 9.26
CA GLY A 69 17.54 16.74 9.02
C GLY A 69 16.94 17.41 7.79
N ASP A 70 17.78 17.99 6.94
CA ASP A 70 17.33 18.73 5.74
C ASP A 70 17.14 17.84 4.50
N TYR A 71 17.28 16.52 4.62
CA TYR A 71 17.09 15.60 3.51
C TYR A 71 15.60 15.36 3.23
N THR A 72 15.29 15.10 1.98
CA THR A 72 13.97 14.52 1.64
C THR A 72 13.95 13.04 2.01
N PRO A 73 12.77 12.45 2.34
CA PRO A 73 12.68 11.01 2.60
C PRO A 73 13.23 10.16 1.44
N MET A 74 13.02 10.56 0.21
CA MET A 74 13.56 9.91 -0.98
C MET A 74 15.09 9.87 -0.97
N GLU A 75 15.75 11.03 -0.87
CA GLU A 75 17.21 11.13 -0.88
C GLU A 75 17.83 10.33 0.27
N TYR A 76 17.21 10.43 1.45
CA TYR A 76 17.71 9.73 2.62
C TYR A 76 17.58 8.21 2.51
N ALA A 77 16.44 7.71 2.00
CA ALA A 77 16.23 6.28 1.80
C ALA A 77 17.23 5.68 0.81
N ASP A 78 17.43 6.37 -0.32
CA ASP A 78 18.37 5.94 -1.35
C ASP A 78 19.81 5.89 -0.83
N ASP A 79 20.24 6.97 -0.19
CA ASP A 79 21.58 7.08 0.36
C ASP A 79 21.81 6.08 1.50
N PHE A 80 20.82 5.89 2.37
CA PHE A 80 20.91 4.92 3.46
C PHE A 80 21.02 3.49 2.91
N TYR A 81 20.26 3.16 1.88
CA TYR A 81 20.36 1.87 1.20
C TYR A 81 21.74 1.65 0.57
N ASP A 82 22.21 2.63 -0.17
CA ASP A 82 23.47 2.53 -0.93
C ASP A 82 24.70 2.48 -0.02
N TYR A 83 24.79 3.37 0.96
CA TYR A 83 25.99 3.50 1.83
C TYR A 83 26.09 2.37 2.85
N ASN A 84 24.99 1.81 3.30
CA ASN A 84 25.02 0.63 4.17
C ASN A 84 25.25 -0.67 3.39
N GLY A 85 25.23 -0.61 2.07
CA GLY A 85 25.57 -1.74 1.23
C GLY A 85 24.46 -2.75 1.06
N TYR A 86 23.20 -2.37 1.29
CA TYR A 86 22.05 -3.23 1.11
C TYR A 86 21.87 -3.69 -0.34
N GLY A 87 21.14 -4.76 -0.52
CA GLY A 87 20.77 -5.36 -1.79
C GLY A 87 21.38 -6.73 -2.06
N TYR A 88 20.57 -7.63 -2.56
CA TYR A 88 20.97 -8.99 -2.89
C TYR A 88 21.78 -9.04 -4.19
N GLY A 89 22.91 -9.75 -4.15
CA GLY A 89 23.73 -9.99 -5.33
C GLY A 89 24.45 -8.77 -5.88
N GLU A 90 24.98 -8.89 -7.10
CA GLU A 90 25.79 -7.85 -7.76
C GLU A 90 24.96 -6.62 -8.16
N ASN A 91 23.68 -6.84 -8.51
CA ASN A 91 22.78 -5.77 -8.91
C ASN A 91 22.20 -5.00 -7.72
N ARG A 92 22.44 -5.46 -6.48
CA ARG A 92 21.87 -4.89 -5.28
C ARG A 92 20.34 -4.90 -5.31
N ASP A 93 19.76 -6.07 -5.66
CA ASP A 93 18.31 -6.24 -5.79
C ASP A 93 17.62 -6.15 -4.43
N GLY A 94 16.73 -5.19 -4.26
CA GLY A 94 16.00 -5.03 -3.01
C GLY A 94 15.31 -3.70 -2.85
N LEU A 95 14.73 -3.51 -1.66
CA LEU A 95 13.99 -2.30 -1.30
C LEU A 95 14.11 -2.00 0.19
N ILE A 96 13.93 -0.74 0.53
CA ILE A 96 13.86 -0.24 1.90
C ILE A 96 12.59 0.58 2.10
N LEU A 97 11.92 0.35 3.22
CA LEU A 97 10.91 1.26 3.76
C LEU A 97 11.57 2.10 4.85
N ILE A 98 11.54 3.41 4.72
CA ILE A 98 11.86 4.30 5.83
C ILE A 98 10.61 4.96 6.38
N ILE A 99 10.61 5.22 7.69
CA ILE A 99 9.66 6.09 8.37
C ILE A 99 10.41 7.18 9.13
N VAL A 100 9.88 8.39 9.14
CA VAL A 100 10.47 9.57 9.79
C VAL A 100 9.46 10.15 10.75
N MET A 101 9.76 10.09 12.05
CA MET A 101 8.80 10.36 13.11
C MET A 101 8.44 11.85 13.23
N ASP A 102 9.41 12.76 13.14
CA ASP A 102 9.21 14.20 13.31
C ASP A 102 8.31 14.82 12.22
N THR A 103 8.32 14.25 11.03
CA THR A 103 7.53 14.73 9.87
C THR A 103 6.35 13.83 9.52
N SER A 104 6.27 12.63 10.15
CA SER A 104 5.31 11.56 9.82
C SER A 104 5.36 11.19 8.33
N ASP A 105 6.54 11.13 7.77
CA ASP A 105 6.77 10.73 6.40
C ASP A 105 7.18 9.25 6.33
N TRP A 106 6.75 8.58 5.27
CA TRP A 106 7.27 7.28 4.88
C TRP A 106 7.71 7.30 3.42
N TRP A 107 8.71 6.49 3.10
CA TRP A 107 9.19 6.32 1.73
C TRP A 107 9.69 4.89 1.51
N ILE A 108 9.34 4.33 0.35
CA ILE A 108 9.90 3.08 -0.14
C ILE A 108 10.86 3.42 -1.28
N SER A 109 12.13 3.03 -1.14
CA SER A 109 13.12 3.09 -2.21
C SER A 109 13.39 1.67 -2.73
N THR A 110 13.47 1.52 -4.04
CA THR A 110 13.69 0.23 -4.73
C THR A 110 14.94 0.29 -5.59
N ARG A 111 15.67 -0.83 -5.69
CA ARG A 111 16.89 -0.93 -6.49
C ARG A 111 16.98 -2.27 -7.21
N GLY A 112 17.65 -2.28 -8.37
CA GLY A 112 17.85 -3.50 -9.19
C GLY A 112 16.53 -4.03 -9.71
N SER A 113 16.30 -5.33 -9.60
CA SER A 113 15.07 -5.98 -10.05
C SER A 113 13.82 -5.55 -9.26
N ALA A 114 13.99 -5.02 -8.03
CA ALA A 114 12.89 -4.50 -7.25
C ALA A 114 12.20 -3.31 -7.93
N ILE A 115 12.90 -2.50 -8.73
CA ILE A 115 12.30 -1.39 -9.51
C ILE A 115 11.17 -1.92 -10.40
N THR A 116 11.37 -3.09 -11.01
CA THR A 116 10.35 -3.68 -11.89
C THR A 116 9.29 -4.43 -11.10
N ALA A 117 9.67 -5.06 -9.98
CA ALA A 117 8.75 -5.84 -9.14
C ALA A 117 7.75 -4.95 -8.38
N PHE A 118 8.18 -3.75 -8.01
CA PHE A 118 7.39 -2.78 -7.24
C PHE A 118 7.16 -1.53 -8.09
N THR A 119 6.10 -1.55 -8.89
CA THR A 119 5.69 -0.40 -9.71
C THR A 119 5.19 0.75 -8.83
N ASP A 120 5.08 1.96 -9.39
CA ASP A 120 4.56 3.10 -8.64
C ASP A 120 3.17 2.80 -8.05
N ALA A 121 2.27 2.19 -8.83
CA ALA A 121 0.95 1.77 -8.36
C ALA A 121 1.04 0.68 -7.27
N GLY A 122 2.03 -0.20 -7.36
CA GLY A 122 2.29 -1.22 -6.36
C GLY A 122 2.77 -0.63 -5.04
N ILE A 123 3.65 0.36 -5.09
CA ILE A 123 4.16 1.08 -3.91
C ILE A 123 3.02 1.87 -3.23
N ASP A 124 2.21 2.57 -4.01
CA ASP A 124 1.03 3.27 -3.49
C ASP A 124 0.07 2.31 -2.78
N TYR A 125 -0.19 1.15 -3.39
CA TYR A 125 -1.00 0.10 -2.77
C TYR A 125 -0.42 -0.39 -1.44
N ILE A 126 0.90 -0.66 -1.37
CA ILE A 126 1.57 -1.06 -0.12
C ILE A 126 1.44 0.05 0.92
N GLY A 127 1.64 1.30 0.53
CA GLY A 127 1.44 2.47 1.38
C GLY A 127 0.04 2.50 2.00
N GLU A 128 -1.01 2.26 1.20
CA GLU A 128 -2.40 2.20 1.69
C GLU A 128 -2.61 1.08 2.73
N GLN A 129 -1.84 -0.02 2.66
CA GLN A 129 -1.96 -1.11 3.64
C GLN A 129 -1.21 -0.79 4.95
N ILE A 130 -0.05 -0.12 4.90
CA ILE A 130 0.78 0.13 6.09
C ILE A 130 0.40 1.41 6.84
N VAL A 131 -0.08 2.46 6.15
CA VAL A 131 -0.41 3.77 6.74
C VAL A 131 -1.41 3.68 7.90
N PRO A 132 -2.46 2.85 7.88
CA PRO A 132 -3.35 2.71 9.02
C PRO A 132 -2.63 2.26 10.30
N TYR A 133 -1.72 1.28 10.20
CA TYR A 133 -0.91 0.82 11.32
C TYR A 133 0.04 1.91 11.83
N LEU A 134 0.73 2.61 10.92
CA LEU A 134 1.62 3.72 11.27
C LEU A 134 0.86 4.83 12.00
N SER A 135 -0.33 5.20 11.51
CA SER A 135 -1.19 6.24 12.11
C SER A 135 -1.72 5.85 13.48
N ASP A 136 -1.93 4.56 13.73
CA ASP A 136 -2.36 4.03 15.02
C ASP A 136 -1.19 3.80 15.99
N GLY A 137 0.07 4.00 15.54
CA GLY A 137 1.28 3.77 16.32
C GLY A 137 1.66 2.29 16.46
N ASP A 138 1.07 1.40 15.65
CA ASP A 138 1.41 -0.03 15.58
C ASP A 138 2.53 -0.25 14.55
N TYR A 139 3.76 0.13 14.93
CA TYR A 139 4.92 0.04 14.04
C TYR A 139 5.30 -1.40 13.71
N TYR A 140 5.16 -2.30 14.69
CA TYR A 140 5.37 -3.73 14.42
C TYR A 140 4.37 -4.26 13.39
N GLY A 141 3.08 -3.93 13.55
CA GLY A 141 2.04 -4.29 12.59
C GLY A 141 2.34 -3.74 11.20
N ALA A 142 2.78 -2.48 11.09
CA ALA A 142 3.15 -1.84 9.83
C ALA A 142 4.30 -2.57 9.13
N PHE A 143 5.39 -2.86 9.84
CA PHE A 143 6.56 -3.53 9.26
C PHE A 143 6.28 -5.00 8.93
N ASN A 144 5.46 -5.66 9.74
CA ASN A 144 5.02 -7.02 9.48
C ASN A 144 4.13 -7.11 8.22
N GLU A 145 3.17 -6.17 8.06
CA GLU A 145 2.35 -6.06 6.85
C GLU A 145 3.21 -5.74 5.63
N PHE A 146 4.16 -4.79 5.75
CA PHE A 146 5.11 -4.48 4.68
C PHE A 146 5.86 -5.73 4.21
N ALA A 147 6.38 -6.54 5.13
CA ALA A 147 7.06 -7.79 4.81
C ALA A 147 6.16 -8.77 4.04
N ASP A 148 4.90 -8.92 4.47
CA ASP A 148 3.93 -9.82 3.83
C ASP A 148 3.60 -9.34 2.41
N GLN A 149 3.36 -8.04 2.23
CA GLN A 149 3.13 -7.45 0.91
C GLN A 149 4.36 -7.61 0.00
N CYS A 150 5.57 -7.36 0.52
CA CYS A 150 6.79 -7.57 -0.26
C CYS A 150 6.90 -9.02 -0.78
N ALA A 151 6.63 -10.01 0.06
CA ALA A 151 6.67 -11.41 -0.36
C ALA A 151 5.68 -11.72 -1.49
N VAL A 152 4.44 -11.18 -1.39
CA VAL A 152 3.40 -11.35 -2.41
C VAL A 152 3.76 -10.65 -3.72
N PHE A 153 4.31 -9.43 -3.65
CA PHE A 153 4.70 -8.66 -4.83
C PHE A 153 5.88 -9.30 -5.57
N ILE A 154 6.88 -9.79 -4.84
CA ILE A 154 8.01 -10.50 -5.42
C ILE A 154 7.54 -11.79 -6.12
N ASP A 155 6.64 -12.56 -5.50
CA ASP A 155 6.07 -13.76 -6.11
C ASP A 155 5.31 -13.44 -7.40
N GLN A 156 4.52 -12.39 -7.40
CA GLN A 156 3.80 -11.95 -8.59
C GLN A 156 4.75 -11.50 -9.70
N ALA A 157 5.77 -10.70 -9.37
CA ALA A 157 6.77 -10.26 -10.33
C ALA A 157 7.51 -11.43 -10.99
N ASN A 158 7.78 -12.50 -10.23
CA ASN A 158 8.38 -13.73 -10.73
C ASN A 158 7.49 -14.48 -11.75
N THR A 159 6.20 -14.17 -11.83
CA THR A 159 5.32 -14.71 -12.90
C THR A 159 5.53 -14.02 -14.25
N GLY A 160 6.27 -12.91 -14.29
CA GLY A 160 6.49 -12.07 -15.46
C GLY A 160 5.43 -10.97 -15.67
N ASP A 161 4.49 -10.82 -14.75
CA ASP A 161 3.43 -9.80 -14.76
C ASP A 161 3.36 -9.12 -13.38
N PRO A 162 4.28 -8.18 -13.06
CA PRO A 162 4.29 -7.46 -11.79
C PRO A 162 2.95 -6.77 -11.50
N TYR A 163 2.63 -6.58 -10.23
CA TYR A 163 1.46 -5.78 -9.87
C TYR A 163 1.60 -4.35 -10.37
N ASP A 164 0.55 -3.88 -11.04
CA ASP A 164 0.45 -2.53 -11.61
C ASP A 164 -1.02 -2.10 -11.62
N THR A 165 -1.33 -0.91 -12.11
CA THR A 165 -2.66 -0.27 -12.14
C THR A 165 -3.81 -1.20 -12.55
N HIS A 166 -3.53 -2.20 -13.40
CA HIS A 166 -4.56 -3.09 -13.97
C HIS A 166 -4.77 -4.40 -13.20
N ASN A 167 -3.82 -4.83 -12.35
CA ASN A 167 -3.84 -6.14 -11.70
C ASN A 167 -3.54 -6.12 -10.20
N LEU A 168 -3.58 -4.95 -9.54
CA LEU A 168 -3.34 -4.83 -8.10
C LEU A 168 -4.12 -5.85 -7.28
N PRO A 169 -3.59 -6.31 -6.13
CA PRO A 169 -4.31 -7.22 -5.24
C PRO A 169 -5.66 -6.61 -4.87
N LYS A 170 -6.72 -7.38 -5.03
CA LYS A 170 -8.05 -6.92 -4.60
C LYS A 170 -8.14 -7.04 -3.09
N ALA A 171 -8.55 -5.96 -2.44
CA ALA A 171 -8.83 -5.97 -1.02
C ALA A 171 -9.73 -7.19 -0.68
N PRO A 172 -9.45 -7.92 0.40
CA PRO A 172 -10.26 -9.04 0.79
C PRO A 172 -11.71 -8.57 0.95
N PHE A 173 -12.63 -9.32 0.34
CA PHE A 173 -14.05 -8.99 0.37
C PHE A 173 -14.54 -8.97 1.82
N ASP A 174 -14.80 -7.78 2.35
CA ASP A 174 -15.35 -7.63 3.69
C ASP A 174 -16.79 -8.19 3.75
N LYS A 175 -16.87 -9.42 4.27
CA LYS A 175 -18.14 -10.13 4.43
C LYS A 175 -19.11 -9.39 5.35
N GLY A 176 -18.59 -8.60 6.32
CA GLY A 176 -19.39 -7.79 7.23
C GLY A 176 -20.04 -6.64 6.48
N MET A 177 -19.28 -5.87 5.74
CA MET A 177 -19.76 -4.76 4.91
C MET A 177 -20.75 -5.27 3.85
N ALA A 178 -20.43 -6.38 3.20
CA ALA A 178 -21.31 -6.99 2.21
C ALA A 178 -22.66 -7.43 2.82
N ALA A 179 -22.66 -7.97 4.02
CA ALA A 179 -23.88 -8.34 4.73
C ALA A 179 -24.74 -7.11 5.06
N VAL A 180 -24.11 -6.01 5.50
CA VAL A 180 -24.81 -4.74 5.75
C VAL A 180 -25.42 -4.18 4.47
N ILE A 181 -24.66 -4.14 3.37
CA ILE A 181 -25.17 -3.68 2.06
C ILE A 181 -26.34 -4.55 1.59
N ALA A 182 -26.23 -5.88 1.70
CA ALA A 182 -27.29 -6.80 1.32
C ALA A 182 -28.56 -6.61 2.16
N LEU A 183 -28.41 -6.36 3.47
CA LEU A 183 -29.53 -6.10 4.37
C LEU A 183 -30.24 -4.80 4.00
N VAL A 184 -29.49 -3.71 3.77
CA VAL A 184 -30.07 -2.42 3.36
C VAL A 184 -30.77 -2.54 2.02
N ALA A 185 -30.16 -3.19 1.03
CA ALA A 185 -30.76 -3.42 -0.28
C ALA A 185 -32.03 -4.27 -0.17
N GLY A 186 -32.02 -5.32 0.64
CA GLY A 186 -33.19 -6.17 0.91
C GLY A 186 -34.33 -5.41 1.54
N LEU A 187 -34.05 -4.55 2.51
CA LEU A 187 -35.09 -3.69 3.14
C LEU A 187 -35.69 -2.69 2.14
N LEU A 188 -34.88 -2.10 1.27
CA LEU A 188 -35.39 -1.17 0.24
C LEU A 188 -36.31 -1.90 -0.75
N ILE A 189 -35.90 -3.06 -1.23
CA ILE A 189 -36.73 -3.88 -2.14
C ILE A 189 -38.04 -4.27 -1.45
N ALA A 190 -37.99 -4.73 -0.20
CA ALA A 190 -39.17 -5.10 0.57
C ALA A 190 -40.11 -3.90 0.78
N ALA A 191 -39.58 -2.71 1.06
CA ALA A 191 -40.35 -1.49 1.22
C ALA A 191 -41.09 -1.09 -0.07
N ILE A 192 -40.37 -1.15 -1.22
CA ILE A 192 -40.94 -0.85 -2.55
C ILE A 192 -42.07 -1.85 -2.87
N TYR A 193 -41.82 -3.15 -2.65
CA TYR A 193 -42.79 -4.20 -2.90
C TYR A 193 -44.03 -4.04 -2.01
N THR A 194 -43.84 -3.78 -0.71
CA THR A 194 -44.93 -3.57 0.23
C THR A 194 -45.72 -2.30 -0.10
N ALA A 195 -45.03 -1.21 -0.53
CA ALA A 195 -45.75 0.00 -0.98
C ALA A 195 -46.58 -0.25 -2.23
N SER A 196 -46.11 -1.05 -3.16
CA SER A 196 -46.84 -1.46 -4.35
C SER A 196 -48.11 -2.25 -3.98
N LEU A 197 -47.99 -3.26 -3.12
CA LEU A 197 -49.14 -4.03 -2.63
C LEU A 197 -50.15 -3.17 -1.88
N LYS A 198 -49.66 -2.24 -1.01
CA LYS A 198 -50.52 -1.30 -0.30
C LYS A 198 -51.24 -0.33 -1.24
N GLY A 199 -50.62 0.01 -2.39
CA GLY A 199 -51.27 0.80 -3.45
C GLY A 199 -52.44 0.07 -4.09
N GLN A 200 -52.36 -1.25 -4.28
CA GLN A 200 -53.41 -2.07 -4.85
C GLN A 200 -54.63 -2.26 -3.90
N LEU A 201 -54.38 -2.17 -2.58
CA LEU A 201 -55.42 -2.31 -1.56
C LEU A 201 -56.23 -1.02 -1.33
N LYS A 202 -55.84 0.11 -1.97
CA LYS A 202 -56.62 1.35 -1.88
C LYS A 202 -57.88 1.27 -2.75
N SER A 203 -58.93 0.73 -2.19
CA SER A 203 -60.25 0.69 -2.83
C SER A 203 -61.00 2.03 -2.80
N VAL A 204 -60.49 3.00 -2.03
CA VAL A 204 -61.09 4.35 -1.91
C VAL A 204 -60.07 5.39 -2.39
N GLN A 205 -60.35 6.07 -3.47
CA GLN A 205 -59.61 7.26 -3.89
C GLN A 205 -60.10 8.48 -3.10
N ALA A 206 -59.16 9.16 -2.48
CA ALA A 206 -59.46 10.48 -1.89
C ALA A 206 -59.81 11.42 -3.04
N GLN A 207 -60.99 11.99 -2.98
CA GLN A 207 -61.43 13.00 -3.94
C GLN A 207 -60.63 14.28 -3.69
N ARG A 208 -59.70 14.57 -4.59
CA ARG A 208 -58.76 15.71 -4.45
C ARG A 208 -59.40 17.07 -4.77
N ALA A 209 -60.55 17.08 -5.34
CA ALA A 209 -61.27 18.32 -5.69
C ALA A 209 -62.57 18.44 -4.88
N ALA A 210 -62.74 19.50 -4.18
CA ALA A 210 -63.99 19.83 -3.45
C ALA A 210 -65.12 20.31 -4.39
N ALA A 211 -64.99 20.09 -5.69
CA ALA A 211 -65.92 20.58 -6.70
C ALA A 211 -67.38 20.17 -6.47
N ASN A 212 -67.62 18.99 -5.85
CA ASN A 212 -68.95 18.50 -5.56
C ASN A 212 -69.61 19.17 -4.31
N TYR A 213 -68.83 19.92 -3.55
CA TYR A 213 -69.27 20.62 -2.33
C TYR A 213 -69.34 22.14 -2.53
N VAL A 214 -68.94 22.66 -3.68
CA VAL A 214 -68.98 24.07 -4.02
C VAL A 214 -70.19 24.33 -4.91
N LYS A 215 -71.06 25.26 -4.48
CA LYS A 215 -72.18 25.70 -5.30
C LYS A 215 -71.66 26.36 -6.58
N ASN A 216 -72.15 25.91 -7.75
CA ASN A 216 -71.74 26.45 -9.04
C ASN A 216 -71.87 28.00 -9.03
N GLY A 217 -70.72 28.68 -9.36
CA GLY A 217 -70.68 30.14 -9.41
C GLY A 217 -70.32 30.83 -8.10
N SER A 218 -70.06 30.10 -6.99
CA SER A 218 -69.72 30.72 -5.71
C SER A 218 -68.23 31.02 -5.50
N MET A 219 -67.36 30.54 -6.41
CA MET A 219 -65.90 30.76 -6.36
C MET A 219 -65.49 31.75 -7.43
N ASN A 220 -65.06 32.95 -7.00
CA ASN A 220 -64.50 33.94 -7.91
C ASN A 220 -63.04 34.17 -7.54
N VAL A 221 -62.10 33.66 -8.40
CA VAL A 221 -60.68 33.82 -8.23
C VAL A 221 -60.27 35.17 -8.79
N THR A 222 -59.97 36.13 -7.95
CA THR A 222 -59.66 37.52 -8.33
C THR A 222 -58.16 37.74 -8.58
N ASN A 223 -57.28 36.79 -8.19
CA ASN A 223 -55.86 36.92 -8.43
C ASN A 223 -55.19 35.52 -8.42
N SER A 224 -54.47 35.15 -9.49
CA SER A 224 -53.64 33.98 -9.57
C SER A 224 -52.22 34.40 -10.00
N ARG A 225 -51.27 34.17 -9.16
CA ARG A 225 -49.84 34.40 -9.50
C ARG A 225 -49.01 33.16 -9.24
N ASP A 226 -48.30 32.72 -10.25
CA ASP A 226 -47.25 31.73 -10.13
C ASP A 226 -45.93 32.42 -9.91
N PHE A 227 -45.24 32.08 -8.83
CA PHE A 227 -43.87 32.52 -8.57
C PHE A 227 -42.92 31.37 -8.84
N PHE A 228 -42.13 31.46 -9.91
CA PHE A 228 -41.03 30.57 -10.14
C PHE A 228 -39.85 30.95 -9.26
N LEU A 229 -39.52 30.12 -8.25
CA LEU A 229 -38.29 30.21 -7.46
C LEU A 229 -37.19 29.48 -8.22
N TYR A 230 -36.13 30.21 -8.57
CA TYR A 230 -35.00 29.67 -9.33
C TYR A 230 -34.31 28.53 -8.56
N ARG A 231 -33.80 27.58 -9.33
CA ARG A 231 -32.99 26.49 -8.81
C ARG A 231 -31.51 26.79 -9.07
N HIS A 232 -30.72 26.94 -8.01
CA HIS A 232 -29.26 27.02 -8.12
C HIS A 232 -28.70 25.58 -8.16
N VAL A 233 -27.88 25.29 -9.15
CA VAL A 233 -27.14 24.01 -9.27
C VAL A 233 -25.68 24.37 -9.35
N ASP A 234 -24.96 24.19 -8.26
CA ASP A 234 -23.50 24.26 -8.26
C ASP A 234 -22.92 22.98 -8.85
N ARG A 235 -22.08 23.12 -9.84
CA ARG A 235 -21.38 22.03 -10.46
C ARG A 235 -19.90 22.17 -10.09
N THR A 236 -19.42 21.31 -9.19
CA THR A 236 -17.99 21.19 -8.90
C THR A 236 -17.41 20.22 -9.93
N GLU A 237 -16.48 20.69 -10.74
CA GLU A 237 -15.67 19.82 -11.60
C GLU A 237 -14.79 18.96 -10.71
N LYS A 238 -14.90 17.63 -10.88
CA LYS A 238 -13.96 16.68 -10.32
C LYS A 238 -12.65 16.84 -11.07
N SER A 239 -11.58 17.23 -10.38
CA SER A 239 -10.25 17.25 -10.95
C SER A 239 -9.95 15.90 -11.60
N SER A 240 -9.66 15.90 -12.89
CA SER A 240 -9.16 14.72 -13.58
C SER A 240 -7.78 14.41 -13.01
N SER A 241 -7.64 13.25 -12.35
CA SER A 241 -6.36 12.67 -12.07
C SER A 241 -5.63 12.47 -13.42
N SER A 242 -4.40 12.97 -13.46
CA SER A 242 -3.46 12.81 -14.56
C SER A 242 -3.28 11.36 -14.97
N ASP A 243 -3.04 11.17 -16.25
CA ASP A 243 -2.76 9.93 -16.97
C ASP A 243 -2.00 8.90 -16.13
N ASP A 244 -2.71 7.83 -15.81
CA ASP A 244 -2.23 6.61 -15.19
C ASP A 244 -1.39 5.83 -16.21
N LYS A 245 -0.12 6.22 -16.35
CA LYS A 245 0.87 5.43 -17.07
C LYS A 245 1.42 4.42 -16.06
N GLY A 246 1.00 3.15 -16.17
CA GLY A 246 1.55 2.06 -15.39
C GLY A 246 3.08 1.95 -15.53
N GLY A 247 3.74 1.24 -14.60
CA GLY A 247 5.17 1.07 -14.54
C GLY A 247 5.81 1.73 -13.33
N SER A 248 7.13 1.84 -13.35
CA SER A 248 7.92 2.43 -12.26
C SER A 248 8.64 3.68 -12.72
N SER A 249 8.50 4.76 -12.00
CA SER A 249 9.34 5.95 -12.15
C SER A 249 10.72 5.69 -11.53
N THR A 250 11.76 6.26 -12.14
CA THR A 250 13.13 6.07 -11.65
C THR A 250 13.87 7.38 -11.53
N HIS A 251 14.79 7.44 -10.57
CA HIS A 251 15.69 8.55 -10.33
C HIS A 251 17.10 8.05 -10.01
N THR A 252 18.05 8.95 -9.84
CA THR A 252 19.45 8.60 -9.53
C THR A 252 19.82 9.13 -8.16
N SER A 253 20.32 8.26 -7.28
CA SER A 253 20.80 8.62 -5.94
C SER A 253 22.12 9.37 -5.99
N SER A 254 22.59 9.89 -4.85
CA SER A 254 23.86 10.57 -4.71
C SER A 254 25.06 9.65 -5.03
N SER A 255 24.90 8.35 -4.83
CA SER A 255 25.91 7.32 -5.17
C SER A 255 26.03 7.08 -6.68
N GLY A 256 25.10 7.61 -7.50
CA GLY A 256 25.00 7.36 -8.94
C GLY A 256 24.20 6.09 -9.31
N ALA A 257 23.60 5.42 -8.34
CA ALA A 257 22.75 4.28 -8.60
C ALA A 257 21.33 4.69 -9.03
N THR A 258 20.66 3.81 -9.79
CA THR A 258 19.27 4.02 -10.19
C THR A 258 18.35 3.40 -9.15
N HIS A 259 17.41 4.20 -8.67
CA HIS A 259 16.35 3.82 -7.76
C HIS A 259 14.98 4.11 -8.37
N GLY A 260 13.97 3.36 -7.92
CA GLY A 260 12.57 3.71 -8.02
C GLY A 260 12.03 3.98 -6.63
N GLY A 261 10.78 4.34 -6.49
CA GLY A 261 10.21 4.49 -5.16
C GLY A 261 9.00 5.41 -5.13
N GLY A 262 8.38 5.45 -3.97
CA GLY A 262 7.24 6.30 -3.67
C GLY A 262 7.05 6.42 -2.16
N GLY A 263 6.27 7.38 -1.73
CA GLY A 263 6.04 7.64 -0.32
C GLY A 263 4.92 8.62 -0.05
N GLY A 264 4.68 8.90 1.21
CA GLY A 264 3.61 9.79 1.67
C GLY A 264 3.73 10.11 3.14
N LYS A 265 2.59 10.47 3.75
CA LYS A 265 2.47 10.75 5.19
C LYS A 265 1.54 9.77 5.88
N PHE A 266 1.75 9.58 7.18
CA PHE A 266 0.93 8.75 8.05
C PHE A 266 0.40 9.50 9.28
#